data_f044a40510a02ff9bb5d4956e7b88d92
#
_entry.id   f044a40510a02ff9bb5d4956e7b88d92
#
_cell.length_a   1.000
_cell.length_b   1.000
_cell.length_c   1.000
_cell.angle_alpha   90.00
_cell.angle_beta   90.00
_cell.angle_gamma   90.00
#
_symmetry.space_group_name_H-M   'P 1'
#
loop_
_entity.id
_entity.type
_entity.pdbx_description
1 polymer ?
#
loop_
_entity_poly.entity_id
_entity_poly.type
_entity_poly.pdbx_seq_one_letter_code
_entity_poly.pdbx_strand_id
1 'polypeptide(L)'
;MKKRIILTGVMILTSIFITLSGCGKKADTTSVSGKLAVTSAADSGAVSVASTTSIIAEDTEKPKKPAYVSPLSGKALDKKYKHKRPFAFMFNNIEFAYPQTGTGRADILYEILAEGGITRLMGVFDYMKGDRIGSVRSARHYYVDFANEFDAIFIHFGQTHYAIDEIKKLGVDTVSGLSWEGAKAFYRDNSIRAPHNAFASAKGIMQAVKDKKLRTKPRKGLTSHFNFSDKEIKNDGDASFKAEYVKVPFSAYMTPYFTYGKKDKSYIRFAFGTKHIDKGTGKALKFKNIFIQFVNEYNKDHNGYQTMDLMNQSGSGYYITDGRGIKVYWKKKGGADKTQFFYDKAHTKEVLVNAGKTYYAVFPVIRKDMISFKKK
;
A
#
# COMPACT_ATOMS: atom_id res chain seq x y z
N MET A 1 -45.94 15.71 41.20
CA MET A 1 -44.86 15.11 42.04
C MET A 1 -44.89 13.61 41.88
N LYS A 2 -43.92 13.02 41.18
CA LYS A 2 -43.65 11.57 41.16
C LYS A 2 -42.13 11.39 41.16
N LYS A 3 -41.59 10.93 42.28
CA LYS A 3 -40.18 10.62 42.52
C LYS A 3 -39.82 9.34 41.73
N ARG A 4 -38.75 9.37 40.94
CA ARG A 4 -38.11 8.21 40.35
C ARG A 4 -36.92 7.81 41.20
N ILE A 5 -36.93 6.59 41.69
CA ILE A 5 -35.87 5.93 42.45
C ILE A 5 -34.86 5.39 41.44
N ILE A 6 -33.59 5.77 41.60
CA ILE A 6 -32.46 5.23 40.85
C ILE A 6 -31.86 4.09 41.69
N LEU A 7 -31.87 2.90 41.14
CA LEU A 7 -31.26 1.71 41.75
C LEU A 7 -29.85 1.54 41.13
N THR A 8 -28.82 1.75 41.93
CA THR A 8 -27.41 1.48 41.58
C THR A 8 -27.07 0.04 41.93
N GLY A 9 -26.88 -0.79 40.90
CA GLY A 9 -26.41 -2.16 41.07
C GLY A 9 -24.87 -2.20 41.04
N VAL A 10 -24.28 -2.57 42.17
CA VAL A 10 -22.84 -2.87 42.29
C VAL A 10 -22.63 -4.32 41.87
N MET A 11 -21.83 -4.56 40.84
CA MET A 11 -21.44 -5.90 40.40
C MET A 11 -20.01 -6.19 40.91
N ILE A 12 -19.93 -7.13 41.87
CA ILE A 12 -18.65 -7.62 42.44
C ILE A 12 -18.14 -8.72 41.49
N LEU A 13 -16.98 -8.53 40.94
CA LEU A 13 -16.22 -9.55 40.17
C LEU A 13 -15.31 -10.31 41.16
N THR A 14 -15.60 -11.57 41.38
CA THR A 14 -14.71 -12.52 42.07
C THR A 14 -13.73 -13.16 41.04
N SER A 15 -12.47 -12.91 41.26
CA SER A 15 -11.37 -13.53 40.50
C SER A 15 -11.01 -14.88 41.11
N ILE A 16 -11.14 -15.95 40.35
CA ILE A 16 -10.67 -17.31 40.72
C ILE A 16 -9.27 -17.50 40.12
N PHE A 17 -8.27 -17.62 40.99
CA PHE A 17 -6.92 -18.08 40.62
C PHE A 17 -6.89 -19.61 40.63
N ILE A 18 -6.55 -20.21 39.51
CA ILE A 18 -6.21 -21.64 39.43
C ILE A 18 -4.72 -21.74 39.18
N THR A 19 -4.00 -22.24 40.19
CA THR A 19 -2.60 -22.64 40.12
C THR A 19 -2.55 -24.10 39.66
N LEU A 20 -1.89 -24.38 38.54
CA LEU A 20 -1.51 -25.73 38.14
C LEU A 20 0.00 -25.88 38.22
N SER A 21 0.45 -26.66 39.21
CA SER A 21 1.80 -27.23 39.30
C SER A 21 1.84 -28.48 38.41
N GLY A 22 2.85 -28.60 37.57
CA GLY A 22 3.10 -29.78 36.74
C GLY A 22 4.58 -30.02 36.57
N CYS A 23 5.05 -31.16 37.11
CA CYS A 23 6.40 -31.68 37.17
C CYS A 23 7.16 -31.76 35.85
N GLY A 24 8.48 -31.61 35.96
CA GLY A 24 9.45 -31.77 34.89
C GLY A 24 9.74 -33.23 34.49
N LYS A 25 10.27 -33.39 33.30
CA LYS A 25 11.14 -34.48 32.90
C LYS A 25 12.27 -33.94 32.03
N LYS A 26 13.51 -34.21 32.51
CA LYS A 26 14.75 -34.04 31.72
C LYS A 26 14.78 -35.10 30.62
N ALA A 27 15.27 -34.75 29.46
CA ALA A 27 15.72 -35.69 28.45
C ALA A 27 17.16 -35.33 28.03
N ASP A 28 18.01 -36.32 28.00
CA ASP A 28 19.46 -36.28 27.85
C ASP A 28 19.92 -35.85 26.46
N THR A 29 20.99 -35.10 26.45
CA THR A 29 21.82 -34.77 25.30
C THR A 29 22.80 -35.91 25.01
N THR A 30 22.73 -36.47 23.78
CA THR A 30 23.80 -37.31 23.24
C THR A 30 24.51 -36.57 22.11
N SER A 31 25.77 -36.21 22.41
CA SER A 31 26.71 -35.66 21.44
C SER A 31 27.37 -36.80 20.66
N VAL A 32 27.35 -36.73 19.33
CA VAL A 32 28.17 -37.58 18.45
C VAL A 32 29.22 -36.70 17.78
N SER A 33 30.47 -36.90 18.22
CA SER A 33 31.67 -36.34 17.63
C SER A 33 32.18 -37.27 16.53
N GLY A 34 32.17 -36.84 15.29
CA GLY A 34 32.80 -37.53 14.15
C GLY A 34 34.09 -36.83 13.74
N LYS A 35 35.22 -37.39 14.09
CA LYS A 35 36.56 -37.02 13.58
C LYS A 35 36.70 -37.57 12.14
N LEU A 36 37.03 -36.69 11.19
CA LEU A 36 37.57 -37.07 9.90
C LEU A 36 39.09 -36.91 9.88
N ALA A 37 39.77 -38.00 9.55
CA ALA A 37 41.22 -38.07 9.45
C ALA A 37 41.68 -37.49 8.10
N VAL A 38 42.80 -36.74 8.18
CA VAL A 38 43.53 -36.25 7.01
C VAL A 38 44.61 -37.27 6.68
N THR A 39 44.60 -37.83 5.46
CA THR A 39 45.76 -38.54 4.88
C THR A 39 46.37 -37.67 3.78
N SER A 40 47.61 -37.29 3.99
CA SER A 40 48.49 -36.69 3.00
C SER A 40 49.11 -37.74 2.11
N ALA A 41 49.11 -37.54 0.79
CA ALA A 41 50.06 -38.17 -0.10
C ALA A 41 50.55 -37.11 -1.11
N ALA A 42 51.81 -36.86 -1.10
CA ALA A 42 52.51 -36.09 -2.09
C ALA A 42 52.84 -36.96 -3.32
N ASP A 43 52.64 -36.45 -4.50
CA ASP A 43 53.43 -36.87 -5.65
C ASP A 43 53.67 -35.70 -6.60
N SER A 44 54.89 -35.60 -7.06
CA SER A 44 55.49 -34.59 -7.90
C SER A 44 55.32 -34.91 -9.37
N GLY A 45 54.77 -34.00 -10.16
CA GLY A 45 54.71 -34.10 -11.59
C GLY A 45 54.62 -32.69 -12.26
N ALA A 46 55.79 -32.19 -12.66
CA ALA A 46 55.87 -30.96 -13.42
C ALA A 46 55.35 -31.16 -14.84
N VAL A 47 54.29 -30.45 -15.21
CA VAL A 47 53.87 -30.28 -16.60
C VAL A 47 53.75 -28.79 -16.89
N SER A 48 54.66 -28.29 -17.75
CA SER A 48 54.62 -26.98 -18.32
C SER A 48 53.43 -26.86 -19.26
N VAL A 49 52.50 -25.93 -18.92
CA VAL A 49 51.42 -25.55 -19.84
C VAL A 49 51.52 -24.07 -20.14
N ALA A 50 51.75 -23.77 -21.42
CA ALA A 50 51.76 -22.42 -21.96
C ALA A 50 50.44 -21.69 -21.68
N SER A 51 50.50 -20.55 -21.00
CA SER A 51 49.38 -19.66 -20.77
C SER A 51 48.98 -18.94 -22.06
N THR A 52 47.90 -19.41 -22.69
CA THR A 52 47.18 -18.61 -23.68
C THR A 52 46.13 -17.78 -22.94
N THR A 53 46.44 -16.54 -22.67
CA THR A 53 45.48 -15.58 -22.09
C THR A 53 44.50 -15.18 -23.20
N SER A 54 43.35 -15.88 -23.29
CA SER A 54 42.21 -15.39 -24.04
C SER A 54 41.52 -14.34 -23.20
N ILE A 55 41.66 -13.07 -23.61
CA ILE A 55 40.85 -11.96 -23.09
C ILE A 55 39.42 -12.20 -23.57
N ILE A 56 38.58 -12.76 -22.70
CA ILE A 56 37.15 -12.76 -22.89
C ILE A 56 36.71 -11.31 -22.64
N ALA A 57 36.43 -10.57 -23.70
CA ALA A 57 35.75 -9.30 -23.61
C ALA A 57 34.35 -9.60 -23.02
N GLU A 58 34.15 -9.26 -21.76
CA GLU A 58 32.82 -9.23 -21.13
C GLU A 58 32.02 -8.15 -21.87
N ASP A 59 31.20 -8.60 -22.83
CA ASP A 59 30.25 -7.76 -23.50
C ASP A 59 29.15 -7.44 -22.47
N THR A 60 29.33 -6.37 -21.73
CA THR A 60 28.33 -5.83 -20.82
C THR A 60 27.17 -5.26 -21.63
N GLU A 61 26.31 -6.14 -22.16
CA GLU A 61 25.03 -5.74 -22.75
C GLU A 61 24.29 -4.87 -21.70
N LYS A 62 24.17 -3.57 -22.01
CA LYS A 62 23.31 -2.67 -21.22
C LYS A 62 21.94 -3.34 -21.10
N PRO A 63 21.38 -3.45 -19.88
CA PRO A 63 20.10 -4.12 -19.70
C PRO A 63 19.06 -3.50 -20.65
N LYS A 64 18.55 -4.30 -21.57
CA LYS A 64 17.52 -3.88 -22.54
C LYS A 64 16.34 -3.29 -21.76
N LYS A 65 15.99 -2.02 -22.04
CA LYS A 65 14.82 -1.37 -21.48
C LYS A 65 13.60 -2.28 -21.75
N PRO A 66 12.77 -2.61 -20.75
CA PRO A 66 11.64 -3.52 -20.96
C PRO A 66 10.71 -2.97 -22.04
N ALA A 67 10.19 -3.84 -22.90
CA ALA A 67 9.34 -3.48 -24.03
C ALA A 67 8.06 -2.73 -23.60
N TYR A 68 7.62 -2.91 -22.33
CA TYR A 68 6.50 -2.19 -21.74
C TYR A 68 6.70 -2.05 -20.22
N VAL A 69 6.41 -0.88 -19.70
CA VAL A 69 6.44 -0.58 -18.26
C VAL A 69 5.05 -0.23 -17.73
N SER A 70 4.82 -0.56 -16.48
CA SER A 70 3.62 -0.18 -15.75
C SER A 70 3.48 1.34 -15.64
N PRO A 71 2.34 1.91 -15.99
CA PRO A 71 2.07 3.33 -15.77
C PRO A 71 1.89 3.68 -14.29
N LEU A 72 1.72 2.67 -13.42
CA LEU A 72 1.54 2.83 -11.97
C LEU A 72 2.86 2.77 -11.20
N SER A 73 3.81 1.95 -11.66
CA SER A 73 5.04 1.69 -10.92
C SER A 73 6.34 1.93 -11.72
N GLY A 74 6.26 2.21 -13.02
CA GLY A 74 7.46 2.34 -13.87
C GLY A 74 8.26 1.05 -14.03
N LYS A 75 7.80 -0.08 -13.47
CA LYS A 75 8.46 -1.39 -13.59
C LYS A 75 7.99 -2.15 -14.82
N ALA A 76 8.79 -3.13 -15.26
CA ALA A 76 8.39 -4.03 -16.33
C ALA A 76 7.03 -4.66 -16.06
N LEU A 77 6.13 -4.63 -17.04
CA LEU A 77 4.79 -5.20 -16.99
C LEU A 77 4.63 -6.22 -18.13
N ASP A 78 4.00 -7.35 -17.83
CA ASP A 78 3.70 -8.38 -18.83
C ASP A 78 2.83 -7.76 -19.97
N LYS A 79 3.24 -8.02 -21.20
CA LYS A 79 2.63 -7.46 -22.43
C LYS A 79 1.11 -7.72 -22.52
N LYS A 80 0.59 -8.79 -21.92
CA LYS A 80 -0.85 -9.10 -21.88
C LYS A 80 -1.67 -8.07 -21.11
N TYR A 81 -1.05 -7.29 -20.21
CA TYR A 81 -1.70 -6.23 -19.44
C TYR A 81 -1.50 -4.83 -20.06
N LYS A 82 -0.75 -4.74 -21.17
CA LYS A 82 -0.56 -3.49 -21.89
C LYS A 82 -1.92 -2.90 -22.32
N HIS A 83 -2.08 -1.60 -22.11
CA HIS A 83 -3.31 -0.87 -22.44
C HIS A 83 -4.59 -1.45 -21.79
N LYS A 84 -4.48 -2.01 -20.59
CA LYS A 84 -5.62 -2.36 -19.75
C LYS A 84 -5.88 -1.27 -18.73
N ARG A 85 -7.15 -1.08 -18.37
CA ARG A 85 -7.53 -0.21 -17.25
C ARG A 85 -7.04 -0.82 -15.95
N PRO A 86 -6.48 0.01 -15.03
CA PRO A 86 -6.15 -0.44 -13.69
C PRO A 86 -7.42 -0.66 -12.85
N PHE A 87 -7.21 -1.26 -11.70
CA PHE A 87 -8.22 -1.49 -10.68
C PHE A 87 -7.88 -0.71 -9.41
N ALA A 88 -8.86 -0.06 -8.80
CA ALA A 88 -8.73 0.55 -7.47
C ALA A 88 -9.59 -0.24 -6.48
N PHE A 89 -9.01 -0.79 -5.42
CA PHE A 89 -9.68 -1.71 -4.50
C PHE A 89 -9.65 -1.17 -3.07
N MET A 90 -10.82 -1.08 -2.42
CA MET A 90 -10.99 -0.60 -1.06
C MET A 90 -10.72 -1.68 -0.03
N PHE A 91 -9.66 -1.53 0.76
CA PHE A 91 -9.34 -2.41 1.89
C PHE A 91 -9.76 -1.83 3.23
N ASN A 92 -10.16 -2.73 4.12
CA ASN A 92 -10.31 -2.44 5.53
C ASN A 92 -8.92 -2.22 6.17
N ASN A 93 -8.80 -1.24 7.06
CA ASN A 93 -7.54 -0.94 7.73
C ASN A 93 -7.72 -0.68 9.23
N ILE A 94 -8.51 -1.52 9.89
CA ILE A 94 -8.57 -1.58 11.35
C ILE A 94 -7.76 -2.76 11.85
N GLU A 95 -7.35 -2.73 13.11
CA GLU A 95 -6.54 -3.77 13.74
C GLU A 95 -7.15 -5.17 13.59
N PHE A 96 -8.45 -5.30 13.82
CA PHE A 96 -9.20 -6.56 13.70
C PHE A 96 -9.13 -7.18 12.27
N ALA A 97 -8.98 -6.36 11.23
CA ALA A 97 -8.88 -6.82 9.84
C ALA A 97 -7.43 -7.05 9.38
N TYR A 98 -6.48 -6.84 10.26
CA TYR A 98 -5.07 -6.96 9.99
C TYR A 98 -4.54 -8.37 10.29
N PRO A 99 -3.67 -8.98 9.47
CA PRO A 99 -3.19 -8.49 8.17
C PRO A 99 -4.17 -8.78 7.03
N GLN A 100 -4.26 -7.83 6.08
CA GLN A 100 -5.09 -7.98 4.90
C GLN A 100 -4.47 -8.94 3.89
N THR A 101 -5.30 -9.41 2.93
CA THR A 101 -4.86 -10.25 1.81
C THR A 101 -4.91 -9.47 0.50
N GLY A 102 -3.83 -9.45 -0.26
CA GLY A 102 -3.74 -8.82 -1.58
C GLY A 102 -3.17 -7.41 -1.59
N THR A 103 -3.01 -6.76 -0.43
CA THR A 103 -2.40 -5.42 -0.30
C THR A 103 -0.97 -5.35 -0.82
N GLY A 104 -0.19 -6.42 -0.62
CA GLY A 104 1.20 -6.50 -1.05
C GLY A 104 1.39 -6.53 -2.57
N ARG A 105 0.30 -6.71 -3.36
CA ARG A 105 0.33 -6.68 -4.82
C ARG A 105 0.04 -5.30 -5.41
N ALA A 106 -0.50 -4.37 -4.63
CA ALA A 106 -0.78 -3.02 -5.09
C ALA A 106 0.51 -2.35 -5.60
N ASP A 107 0.41 -1.66 -6.73
CA ASP A 107 1.47 -0.82 -7.27
C ASP A 107 1.53 0.51 -6.53
N ILE A 108 0.35 1.05 -6.21
CA ILE A 108 0.19 2.22 -5.35
C ILE A 108 -0.77 1.84 -4.22
N LEU A 109 -0.41 2.17 -2.97
CA LEU A 109 -1.26 1.97 -1.81
C LEU A 109 -1.55 3.31 -1.15
N TYR A 110 -2.77 3.82 -1.35
CA TYR A 110 -3.28 5.00 -0.66
C TYR A 110 -3.70 4.66 0.76
N GLU A 111 -3.41 5.57 1.69
CA GLU A 111 -3.95 5.56 3.04
C GLU A 111 -4.53 6.94 3.35
N ILE A 112 -5.81 6.99 3.71
CA ILE A 112 -6.54 8.23 3.95
C ILE A 112 -7.45 8.05 5.16
N LEU A 113 -7.59 9.11 5.95
CA LEU A 113 -8.49 9.14 7.11
C LEU A 113 -9.95 8.89 6.66
N ALA A 114 -10.66 8.18 7.51
CA ALA A 114 -12.10 7.97 7.44
C ALA A 114 -12.72 8.28 8.81
N GLU A 115 -13.99 8.04 8.98
CA GLU A 115 -14.74 8.35 10.19
C GLU A 115 -14.14 7.65 11.43
N GLY A 116 -14.24 8.30 12.59
CA GLY A 116 -13.82 7.72 13.87
C GLY A 116 -12.29 7.61 14.05
N GLY A 117 -11.51 8.36 13.27
CA GLY A 117 -10.04 8.34 13.35
C GLY A 117 -9.40 7.09 12.78
N ILE A 118 -10.16 6.19 12.15
CA ILE A 118 -9.60 5.06 11.39
C ILE A 118 -9.12 5.54 10.02
N THR A 119 -8.23 4.79 9.37
CA THR A 119 -7.95 4.97 7.95
C THR A 119 -8.54 3.82 7.13
N ARG A 120 -8.62 4.02 5.82
CA ARG A 120 -8.81 2.95 4.85
C ARG A 120 -7.63 2.91 3.91
N LEU A 121 -7.42 1.74 3.29
CA LEU A 121 -6.46 1.63 2.22
C LEU A 121 -7.19 1.49 0.89
N MET A 122 -6.63 2.11 -0.16
CA MET A 122 -7.02 1.83 -1.53
C MET A 122 -5.79 1.37 -2.29
N GLY A 123 -5.79 0.11 -2.73
CA GLY A 123 -4.75 -0.39 -3.61
C GLY A 123 -5.09 -0.09 -5.07
N VAL A 124 -4.12 0.44 -5.83
CA VAL A 124 -4.21 0.58 -7.29
C VAL A 124 -3.34 -0.47 -7.94
N PHE A 125 -3.90 -1.21 -8.90
CA PHE A 125 -3.30 -2.41 -9.49
C PHE A 125 -3.37 -2.36 -11.02
N ASP A 126 -2.30 -2.71 -11.70
CA ASP A 126 -2.34 -2.94 -13.15
C ASP A 126 -3.26 -4.13 -13.51
N TYR A 127 -3.37 -5.10 -12.63
CA TYR A 127 -4.24 -6.27 -12.80
C TYR A 127 -4.58 -6.93 -11.45
N MET A 128 -5.73 -7.56 -11.39
CA MET A 128 -6.16 -8.33 -10.21
C MET A 128 -5.68 -9.78 -10.29
N LYS A 129 -5.24 -10.34 -9.16
CA LYS A 129 -4.79 -11.73 -9.04
C LYS A 129 -5.08 -12.28 -7.65
N GLY A 130 -5.58 -13.52 -7.60
CA GLY A 130 -5.84 -14.29 -6.37
C GLY A 130 -7.32 -14.50 -6.11
N ASP A 131 -7.61 -15.52 -5.33
CA ASP A 131 -8.96 -15.98 -5.03
C ASP A 131 -9.50 -15.36 -3.72
N ARG A 132 -8.61 -14.73 -2.95
CA ARG A 132 -8.94 -14.02 -1.72
C ARG A 132 -8.25 -12.66 -1.72
N ILE A 133 -9.04 -11.58 -1.77
CA ILE A 133 -8.58 -10.20 -1.74
C ILE A 133 -9.46 -9.45 -0.74
N GLY A 134 -8.88 -8.79 0.25
CA GLY A 134 -9.64 -8.06 1.26
C GLY A 134 -9.03 -8.15 2.67
N SER A 135 -9.84 -7.89 3.71
CA SER A 135 -11.30 -7.63 3.62
C SER A 135 -11.58 -6.30 2.94
N VAL A 136 -12.67 -6.28 2.18
CA VAL A 136 -13.09 -5.12 1.41
C VAL A 136 -13.97 -4.17 2.25
N ARG A 137 -13.97 -2.87 1.91
CA ARG A 137 -14.74 -1.85 2.63
C ARG A 137 -15.45 -0.87 1.71
N SER A 138 -16.27 -0.04 2.33
CA SER A 138 -17.11 0.93 1.64
C SER A 138 -16.30 2.08 1.04
N ALA A 139 -16.72 2.55 -0.12
CA ALA A 139 -16.22 3.74 -0.76
C ALA A 139 -16.51 5.02 0.05
N ARG A 140 -15.66 6.01 -0.14
CA ARG A 140 -15.86 7.41 0.23
C ARG A 140 -15.60 8.27 -1.00
N HIS A 141 -16.24 9.43 -1.11
CA HIS A 141 -16.17 10.27 -2.31
C HIS A 141 -14.72 10.63 -2.70
N TYR A 142 -13.86 11.00 -1.75
CA TYR A 142 -12.46 11.31 -2.05
C TYR A 142 -11.64 10.11 -2.58
N TYR A 143 -12.02 8.87 -2.27
CA TYR A 143 -11.42 7.69 -2.93
C TYR A 143 -11.94 7.51 -4.36
N VAL A 144 -13.16 7.95 -4.65
CA VAL A 144 -13.69 7.98 -6.02
C VAL A 144 -12.86 8.94 -6.87
N ASP A 145 -12.50 10.12 -6.30
CA ASP A 145 -11.65 11.09 -6.95
C ASP A 145 -10.29 10.51 -7.34
N PHE A 146 -9.62 9.85 -6.39
CA PHE A 146 -8.34 9.19 -6.66
C PHE A 146 -8.46 8.02 -7.64
N ALA A 147 -9.50 7.19 -7.56
CA ALA A 147 -9.73 6.11 -8.53
C ALA A 147 -9.93 6.66 -9.96
N ASN A 148 -10.59 7.80 -10.10
CA ASN A 148 -10.84 8.46 -11.37
C ASN A 148 -9.56 9.02 -12.03
N GLU A 149 -8.57 9.46 -11.25
CA GLU A 149 -7.25 9.88 -11.77
C GLU A 149 -6.59 8.82 -12.65
N PHE A 150 -6.78 7.56 -12.27
CA PHE A 150 -6.24 6.40 -12.97
C PHE A 150 -7.18 5.84 -14.04
N ASP A 151 -8.37 6.40 -14.21
CA ASP A 151 -9.44 5.74 -14.97
C ASP A 151 -9.68 4.30 -14.51
N ALA A 152 -9.52 4.05 -13.21
CA ALA A 152 -9.58 2.72 -12.64
C ALA A 152 -11.01 2.20 -12.55
N ILE A 153 -11.19 0.87 -12.67
CA ILE A 153 -12.43 0.21 -12.26
C ILE A 153 -12.40 0.14 -10.74
N PHE A 154 -13.36 0.81 -10.08
CA PHE A 154 -13.36 0.98 -8.63
C PHE A 154 -14.12 -0.12 -7.92
N ILE A 155 -13.45 -0.86 -7.03
CA ILE A 155 -13.96 -2.06 -6.36
C ILE A 155 -14.17 -1.77 -4.88
N HIS A 156 -15.41 -1.93 -4.39
CA HIS A 156 -15.78 -1.65 -3.02
C HIS A 156 -16.99 -2.48 -2.57
N PHE A 157 -17.18 -2.59 -1.26
CA PHE A 157 -18.37 -3.20 -0.68
C PHE A 157 -19.08 -2.19 0.23
N GLY A 158 -20.17 -1.62 -0.26
CA GLY A 158 -20.85 -0.49 0.35
C GLY A 158 -20.22 0.86 -0.03
N GLN A 159 -20.95 1.92 0.27
CA GLN A 159 -20.56 3.31 0.01
C GLN A 159 -21.39 4.27 0.86
N THR A 160 -20.91 5.51 1.02
CA THR A 160 -21.72 6.61 1.54
C THR A 160 -22.58 7.21 0.42
N HIS A 161 -23.62 7.96 0.78
CA HIS A 161 -24.41 8.72 -0.21
C HIS A 161 -23.52 9.71 -0.99
N TYR A 162 -22.58 10.39 -0.33
CA TYR A 162 -21.59 11.24 -1.00
C TYR A 162 -20.74 10.50 -2.04
N ALA A 163 -20.39 9.24 -1.78
CA ALA A 163 -19.67 8.44 -2.76
C ALA A 163 -20.56 8.02 -3.94
N ILE A 164 -21.87 7.78 -3.72
CA ILE A 164 -22.82 7.53 -4.80
C ILE A 164 -22.89 8.74 -5.74
N ASP A 165 -23.02 9.93 -5.16
CA ASP A 165 -23.14 11.18 -5.93
C ASP A 165 -21.85 11.45 -6.71
N GLU A 166 -20.68 11.25 -6.11
CA GLU A 166 -19.39 11.46 -6.79
C GLU A 166 -19.14 10.42 -7.88
N ILE A 167 -19.51 9.14 -7.68
CA ILE A 167 -19.46 8.09 -8.71
C ILE A 167 -20.30 8.49 -9.93
N LYS A 168 -21.53 8.96 -9.70
CA LYS A 168 -22.43 9.43 -10.77
C LYS A 168 -21.87 10.66 -11.49
N LYS A 169 -21.45 11.66 -10.72
CA LYS A 169 -20.92 12.93 -11.23
C LYS A 169 -19.70 12.74 -12.12
N LEU A 170 -18.76 11.85 -11.70
CA LEU A 170 -17.53 11.60 -12.43
C LEU A 170 -17.63 10.46 -13.45
N GLY A 171 -18.73 9.72 -13.47
CA GLY A 171 -18.92 8.57 -14.36
C GLY A 171 -17.93 7.43 -14.09
N VAL A 172 -17.58 7.19 -12.82
CA VAL A 172 -16.60 6.16 -12.45
C VAL A 172 -17.23 4.77 -12.53
N ASP A 173 -16.62 3.89 -13.32
CA ASP A 173 -17.03 2.49 -13.40
C ASP A 173 -16.72 1.75 -12.09
N THR A 174 -17.72 1.07 -11.52
CA THR A 174 -17.58 0.37 -10.25
C THR A 174 -17.98 -1.10 -10.30
N VAL A 175 -17.33 -1.92 -9.45
CA VAL A 175 -17.82 -3.24 -9.04
C VAL A 175 -18.14 -3.14 -7.54
N SER A 176 -19.41 -2.98 -7.23
CA SER A 176 -19.90 -2.84 -5.86
C SER A 176 -20.51 -4.14 -5.35
N GLY A 177 -20.17 -4.55 -4.13
CA GLY A 177 -20.77 -5.72 -3.48
C GLY A 177 -22.28 -5.55 -3.17
N LEU A 178 -22.83 -4.34 -3.34
CA LEU A 178 -24.27 -4.05 -3.20
C LEU A 178 -25.02 -4.03 -4.55
N SER A 179 -24.34 -4.19 -5.69
CA SER A 179 -25.01 -4.33 -6.98
C SER A 179 -25.22 -5.80 -7.32
N TRP A 180 -26.25 -6.07 -8.14
CA TRP A 180 -26.58 -7.44 -8.57
C TRP A 180 -25.40 -8.14 -9.27
N GLU A 181 -24.79 -7.50 -10.24
CA GLU A 181 -23.66 -8.06 -11.00
C GLU A 181 -22.39 -8.10 -10.15
N GLY A 182 -22.20 -7.03 -9.33
CA GLY A 182 -21.01 -6.92 -8.48
C GLY A 182 -21.01 -7.92 -7.33
N ALA A 183 -22.17 -8.29 -6.81
CA ALA A 183 -22.28 -9.23 -5.70
C ALA A 183 -21.58 -10.57 -5.99
N LYS A 184 -21.56 -11.02 -7.24
CA LYS A 184 -20.87 -12.24 -7.68
C LYS A 184 -19.33 -12.17 -7.53
N ALA A 185 -18.76 -10.98 -7.43
CA ALA A 185 -17.33 -10.79 -7.22
C ALA A 185 -16.90 -11.07 -5.79
N PHE A 186 -17.85 -11.05 -4.84
CA PHE A 186 -17.59 -11.07 -3.41
C PHE A 186 -18.17 -12.29 -2.73
N TYR A 187 -17.57 -12.63 -1.59
CA TYR A 187 -18.07 -13.64 -0.68
C TYR A 187 -17.77 -13.23 0.76
N ARG A 188 -18.47 -13.85 1.72
CA ARG A 188 -18.22 -13.65 3.14
C ARG A 188 -17.52 -14.86 3.75
N ASP A 189 -16.49 -14.57 4.54
CA ASP A 189 -15.82 -15.55 5.38
C ASP A 189 -16.49 -15.54 6.76
N ASN A 190 -17.30 -16.54 7.03
CA ASN A 190 -18.09 -16.62 8.26
C ASN A 190 -17.24 -16.90 9.52
N SER A 191 -15.95 -17.25 9.35
CA SER A 191 -15.01 -17.34 10.48
C SER A 191 -14.58 -15.98 11.02
N ILE A 192 -14.90 -14.89 10.31
CA ILE A 192 -14.58 -13.51 10.67
C ILE A 192 -15.87 -12.76 10.98
N ARG A 193 -15.87 -12.01 12.07
CA ARG A 193 -17.04 -11.20 12.48
C ARG A 193 -17.41 -10.16 11.42
N ALA A 194 -18.69 -10.11 11.05
CA ALA A 194 -19.24 -9.03 10.24
C ALA A 194 -19.09 -7.67 10.95
N PRO A 195 -18.91 -6.57 10.20
CA PRO A 195 -18.87 -6.41 8.75
C PRO A 195 -17.48 -6.55 8.14
N HIS A 196 -16.51 -7.17 8.84
CA HIS A 196 -15.09 -7.21 8.45
C HIS A 196 -14.73 -8.46 7.62
N ASN A 197 -15.71 -9.21 7.17
CA ASN A 197 -15.60 -10.55 6.60
C ASN A 197 -15.89 -10.64 5.10
N ALA A 198 -16.01 -9.54 4.39
CA ALA A 198 -16.23 -9.54 2.95
C ALA A 198 -14.90 -9.57 2.18
N PHE A 199 -14.76 -10.51 1.25
CA PHE A 199 -13.60 -10.68 0.38
C PHE A 199 -14.04 -10.78 -1.07
N ALA A 200 -13.11 -10.53 -2.00
CA ALA A 200 -13.33 -10.69 -3.43
C ALA A 200 -12.33 -11.69 -4.03
N SER A 201 -12.66 -12.20 -5.20
CA SER A 201 -11.72 -12.96 -6.04
C SER A 201 -11.43 -12.21 -7.35
N ALA A 202 -10.22 -12.35 -7.87
CA ALA A 202 -9.87 -11.76 -9.17
C ALA A 202 -10.79 -12.29 -10.29
N LYS A 203 -11.10 -13.58 -10.28
CA LYS A 203 -12.03 -14.20 -11.23
C LYS A 203 -13.43 -13.59 -11.15
N GLY A 204 -13.97 -13.43 -9.93
CA GLY A 204 -15.28 -12.83 -9.71
C GLY A 204 -15.33 -11.35 -10.13
N ILE A 205 -14.27 -10.58 -9.83
CA ILE A 205 -14.14 -9.19 -10.29
C ILE A 205 -14.18 -9.11 -11.82
N MET A 206 -13.39 -9.94 -12.51
CA MET A 206 -13.35 -9.96 -13.97
C MET A 206 -14.70 -10.40 -14.59
N GLN A 207 -15.41 -11.33 -13.94
CA GLN A 207 -16.74 -11.73 -14.35
C GLN A 207 -17.73 -10.56 -14.20
N ALA A 208 -17.71 -9.84 -13.08
CA ALA A 208 -18.55 -8.66 -12.86
C ALA A 208 -18.26 -7.54 -13.87
N VAL A 209 -16.99 -7.30 -14.22
CA VAL A 209 -16.58 -6.38 -15.27
C VAL A 209 -17.22 -6.74 -16.62
N LYS A 210 -17.23 -8.04 -16.97
CA LYS A 210 -17.85 -8.55 -18.18
C LYS A 210 -19.38 -8.41 -18.15
N ASP A 211 -20.03 -8.83 -17.07
CA ASP A 211 -21.49 -8.79 -16.90
C ASP A 211 -22.03 -7.37 -16.96
N LYS A 212 -21.30 -6.42 -16.34
CA LYS A 212 -21.61 -4.97 -16.41
C LYS A 212 -21.19 -4.31 -17.73
N LYS A 213 -20.58 -5.05 -18.66
CA LYS A 213 -20.04 -4.52 -19.92
C LYS A 213 -19.12 -3.31 -19.73
N LEU A 214 -18.34 -3.29 -18.66
CA LEU A 214 -17.43 -2.16 -18.37
C LEU A 214 -16.31 -2.11 -19.40
N ARG A 215 -15.91 -0.88 -19.74
CA ARG A 215 -14.78 -0.63 -20.63
C ARG A 215 -13.48 -1.17 -20.00
N THR A 216 -12.68 -1.92 -20.74
CA THR A 216 -11.42 -2.51 -20.28
C THR A 216 -10.17 -1.79 -20.80
N LYS A 217 -10.32 -0.89 -21.79
CA LYS A 217 -9.24 -0.04 -22.29
C LYS A 217 -9.26 1.31 -21.57
N PRO A 218 -8.11 1.90 -21.26
CA PRO A 218 -8.03 3.25 -20.67
C PRO A 218 -8.66 4.30 -21.57
N ARG A 219 -9.10 5.41 -20.99
CA ARG A 219 -9.52 6.59 -21.76
C ARG A 219 -8.35 7.11 -22.61
N LYS A 220 -8.68 7.71 -23.74
CA LYS A 220 -7.68 8.28 -24.65
C LYS A 220 -6.91 9.38 -23.92
N GLY A 221 -5.58 9.40 -24.09
CA GLY A 221 -4.70 10.43 -23.51
C GLY A 221 -4.32 10.19 -22.05
N LEU A 222 -4.75 9.07 -21.41
CA LEU A 222 -4.28 8.73 -20.08
C LEU A 222 -2.78 8.45 -20.11
N THR A 223 -2.01 9.21 -19.32
CA THR A 223 -0.57 9.07 -19.16
C THR A 223 -0.24 8.39 -17.84
N SER A 224 1.03 8.06 -17.61
CA SER A 224 1.52 7.60 -16.32
C SER A 224 1.17 8.61 -15.21
N HIS A 225 0.76 8.11 -14.05
CA HIS A 225 0.40 8.96 -12.91
C HIS A 225 1.62 9.73 -12.38
N PHE A 226 2.76 9.06 -12.29
CA PHE A 226 4.02 9.65 -11.90
C PHE A 226 4.96 9.82 -13.09
N ASN A 227 5.82 10.81 -12.99
CA ASN A 227 6.93 11.03 -13.93
C ASN A 227 8.13 10.16 -13.53
N PHE A 228 8.16 8.90 -14.00
CA PHE A 228 9.21 7.96 -13.62
C PHE A 228 10.55 8.30 -14.27
N SER A 229 11.59 8.27 -13.43
CA SER A 229 12.98 8.48 -13.87
C SER A 229 13.59 7.20 -14.42
N ASP A 230 14.37 7.34 -15.50
CA ASP A 230 15.21 6.25 -16.04
C ASP A 230 16.46 6.00 -15.17
N LYS A 231 16.85 6.98 -14.31
CA LYS A 231 17.98 6.90 -13.39
C LYS A 231 17.49 6.86 -11.94
N GLU A 232 18.25 6.23 -11.06
CA GLU A 232 17.91 6.21 -9.63
C GLU A 232 17.98 7.62 -9.02
N ILE A 233 16.89 8.04 -8.37
CA ILE A 233 16.78 9.31 -7.64
C ILE A 233 17.14 9.05 -6.18
N LYS A 234 18.10 9.80 -5.63
CA LYS A 234 18.60 9.65 -4.25
C LYS A 234 18.10 10.73 -3.29
N ASN A 235 17.49 11.80 -3.81
CA ASN A 235 17.10 12.96 -3.01
C ASN A 235 18.26 13.50 -2.14
N ASP A 236 19.47 13.63 -2.70
CA ASP A 236 20.69 13.97 -1.98
C ASP A 236 21.10 15.45 -2.04
N GLY A 237 20.27 16.32 -2.62
CA GLY A 237 20.48 17.77 -2.62
C GLY A 237 20.34 18.41 -1.24
N ASP A 238 20.80 19.67 -1.09
CA ASP A 238 20.85 20.41 0.17
C ASP A 238 19.50 20.54 0.90
N ALA A 239 18.40 20.62 0.17
CA ALA A 239 17.05 20.69 0.74
C ALA A 239 16.51 19.35 1.25
N SER A 240 17.31 18.28 1.19
CA SER A 240 16.91 16.96 1.61
C SER A 240 17.16 16.70 3.10
N PHE A 241 16.39 15.76 3.66
CA PHE A 241 16.53 15.32 5.04
C PHE A 241 16.62 13.78 5.13
N LYS A 242 17.21 13.27 6.22
CA LYS A 242 17.29 11.83 6.46
C LYS A 242 15.93 11.28 6.83
N ALA A 243 15.51 10.20 6.16
CA ALA A 243 14.21 9.56 6.32
C ALA A 243 14.32 8.02 6.29
N GLU A 244 15.30 7.46 6.99
CA GLU A 244 15.42 6.00 7.15
C GLU A 244 14.31 5.43 8.05
N TYR A 245 13.72 6.26 8.90
CA TYR A 245 12.49 6.02 9.64
C TYR A 245 11.49 7.14 9.32
N VAL A 246 10.24 6.77 9.02
CA VAL A 246 9.15 7.70 8.71
C VAL A 246 7.92 7.27 9.50
N LYS A 247 7.38 8.15 10.36
CA LYS A 247 6.11 7.92 11.08
C LYS A 247 5.04 8.90 10.58
N VAL A 248 3.86 8.36 10.25
CA VAL A 248 2.73 9.11 9.66
C VAL A 248 1.50 8.94 10.56
N PRO A 249 1.34 9.74 11.63
CA PRO A 249 0.30 9.55 12.64
C PRO A 249 -1.02 10.19 12.22
N PHE A 250 -1.84 9.48 11.45
CA PHE A 250 -3.18 9.95 11.01
C PHE A 250 -4.11 10.28 12.19
N SER A 251 -4.04 9.49 13.26
CA SER A 251 -4.83 9.65 14.48
C SER A 251 -4.12 8.97 15.66
N ALA A 252 -4.70 9.04 16.86
CA ALA A 252 -4.22 8.24 18.00
C ALA A 252 -4.36 6.74 17.75
N TYR A 253 -5.37 6.32 16.97
CA TYR A 253 -5.61 4.93 16.61
C TYR A 253 -4.69 4.43 15.49
N MET A 254 -4.42 5.26 14.46
CA MET A 254 -3.68 4.85 13.27
C MET A 254 -2.39 5.66 13.11
N THR A 255 -1.29 5.03 13.50
CA THR A 255 0.05 5.61 13.46
C THR A 255 1.05 4.72 12.70
N PRO A 256 0.86 4.49 11.39
CA PRO A 256 1.78 3.69 10.62
C PRO A 256 3.18 4.32 10.61
N TYR A 257 4.19 3.44 10.53
CA TYR A 257 5.56 3.89 10.34
C TYR A 257 6.29 2.98 9.37
N PHE A 258 7.42 3.47 8.88
CA PHE A 258 8.22 2.82 7.86
C PHE A 258 9.67 2.79 8.27
N THR A 259 10.36 1.68 7.97
CA THR A 259 11.81 1.56 8.14
C THR A 259 12.46 1.27 6.79
N TYR A 260 13.49 2.05 6.45
CA TYR A 260 14.25 1.85 5.23
C TYR A 260 15.24 0.69 5.37
N GLY A 261 15.25 -0.19 4.38
CA GLY A 261 16.20 -1.28 4.23
C GLY A 261 17.20 -0.97 3.13
N LYS A 262 18.48 -0.70 3.49
CA LYS A 262 19.55 -0.33 2.53
C LYS A 262 19.80 -1.41 1.47
N LYS A 263 19.74 -2.69 1.85
CA LYS A 263 19.93 -3.83 0.94
C LYS A 263 18.83 -3.87 -0.14
N ASP A 264 17.58 -3.71 0.27
CA ASP A 264 16.42 -3.79 -0.64
C ASP A 264 16.05 -2.45 -1.25
N LYS A 265 16.68 -1.37 -0.82
CA LYS A 265 16.38 0.03 -1.19
C LYS A 265 14.88 0.33 -1.15
N SER A 266 14.21 -0.12 -0.07
CA SER A 266 12.77 -0.01 0.10
C SER A 266 12.36 0.19 1.56
N TYR A 267 11.17 0.73 1.74
CA TYR A 267 10.54 0.97 3.04
C TYR A 267 9.61 -0.18 3.39
N ILE A 268 9.78 -0.78 4.56
CA ILE A 268 8.86 -1.76 5.14
C ILE A 268 7.84 -1.01 5.97
N ARG A 269 6.53 -1.22 5.69
CA ARG A 269 5.44 -0.63 6.46
C ARG A 269 5.16 -1.43 7.74
N PHE A 270 4.90 -0.69 8.83
CA PHE A 270 4.38 -1.19 10.09
C PHE A 270 3.06 -0.51 10.43
N ALA A 271 2.15 -1.22 11.05
CA ALA A 271 0.91 -0.70 11.62
C ALA A 271 0.52 -1.54 12.84
N PHE A 272 -0.17 -0.94 13.80
CA PHE A 272 -0.56 -1.60 15.05
C PHE A 272 0.62 -2.27 15.77
N GLY A 273 1.77 -1.57 15.79
CA GLY A 273 2.99 -2.06 16.42
C GLY A 273 3.72 -3.18 15.69
N THR A 274 3.17 -3.77 14.63
CA THR A 274 3.71 -4.93 13.93
C THR A 274 4.04 -4.65 12.47
N LYS A 275 4.92 -5.49 11.91
CA LYS A 275 5.25 -5.43 10.47
C LYS A 275 4.00 -5.76 9.64
N HIS A 276 3.66 -4.89 8.69
CA HIS A 276 2.54 -5.15 7.80
C HIS A 276 2.87 -6.25 6.80
N ILE A 277 2.25 -7.40 6.97
CA ILE A 277 2.41 -8.57 6.11
C ILE A 277 1.15 -8.73 5.26
N ASP A 278 1.30 -8.99 3.97
CA ASP A 278 0.20 -9.48 3.14
C ASP A 278 -0.08 -10.94 3.49
N LYS A 279 -1.26 -11.24 4.03
CA LYS A 279 -1.64 -12.58 4.48
C LYS A 279 -1.60 -13.62 3.36
N GLY A 280 -1.89 -13.21 2.12
CA GLY A 280 -1.93 -14.12 0.96
C GLY A 280 -0.55 -14.53 0.46
N THR A 281 0.49 -13.73 0.74
CA THR A 281 1.87 -14.01 0.28
C THR A 281 2.84 -14.28 1.42
N GLY A 282 2.47 -13.98 2.68
CA GLY A 282 3.35 -14.04 3.84
C GLY A 282 4.48 -12.99 3.81
N LYS A 283 4.49 -12.07 2.83
CA LYS A 283 5.57 -11.09 2.63
C LYS A 283 5.21 -9.74 3.21
N ALA A 284 6.20 -9.05 3.79
CA ALA A 284 6.03 -7.69 4.24
C ALA A 284 5.73 -6.73 3.07
N LEU A 285 4.86 -5.75 3.32
CA LEU A 285 4.62 -4.67 2.38
C LEU A 285 5.87 -3.79 2.29
N LYS A 286 6.40 -3.67 1.07
CA LYS A 286 7.59 -2.88 0.74
C LYS A 286 7.27 -1.85 -0.32
N PHE A 287 7.77 -0.63 -0.13
CA PHE A 287 7.58 0.50 -1.03
C PHE A 287 8.93 1.12 -1.39
N LYS A 288 9.13 1.45 -2.66
CA LYS A 288 10.30 2.23 -3.11
C LYS A 288 10.11 3.70 -2.77
N ASN A 289 8.88 4.17 -2.86
CA ASN A 289 8.50 5.56 -2.70
C ASN A 289 7.44 5.74 -1.62
N ILE A 290 7.51 6.87 -0.91
CA ILE A 290 6.47 7.35 -0.01
C ILE A 290 6.14 8.78 -0.41
N PHE A 291 4.87 9.05 -0.75
CA PHE A 291 4.33 10.40 -0.86
C PHE A 291 3.46 10.72 0.35
N ILE A 292 3.60 11.93 0.88
CA ILE A 292 2.72 12.47 1.90
C ILE A 292 2.16 13.78 1.33
N GLN A 293 0.88 13.77 0.97
CA GLN A 293 0.15 14.93 0.45
C GLN A 293 -0.61 15.58 1.61
N PHE A 294 -0.29 16.82 1.94
CA PHE A 294 -1.04 17.59 2.93
C PHE A 294 -2.29 18.18 2.33
N VAL A 295 -3.42 17.93 2.98
CA VAL A 295 -4.75 18.40 2.57
C VAL A 295 -5.47 19.04 3.75
N ASN A 296 -6.37 19.99 3.46
CA ASN A 296 -7.36 20.43 4.43
C ASN A 296 -8.43 19.34 4.56
N GLU A 297 -8.62 18.79 5.76
CA GLU A 297 -9.53 17.71 6.09
C GLU A 297 -10.48 18.15 7.19
N TYR A 298 -11.76 17.83 7.04
CA TYR A 298 -12.80 18.25 7.98
C TYR A 298 -14.03 17.30 7.92
N ASN A 299 -14.94 17.44 8.89
CA ASN A 299 -16.23 16.76 8.84
C ASN A 299 -17.14 17.42 7.80
N LYS A 300 -17.63 16.65 6.85
CA LYS A 300 -18.51 17.12 5.78
C LYS A 300 -19.90 17.51 6.30
N ASP A 301 -20.34 16.82 7.34
CA ASP A 301 -21.64 17.04 7.99
C ASP A 301 -21.62 16.71 9.49
N HIS A 302 -22.76 16.90 10.15
CA HIS A 302 -22.94 16.64 11.58
C HIS A 302 -22.87 15.16 11.96
N ASN A 303 -22.94 14.23 10.98
CA ASN A 303 -22.75 12.79 11.22
C ASN A 303 -21.27 12.39 11.25
N GLY A 304 -20.37 13.36 11.05
CA GLY A 304 -18.92 13.13 11.09
C GLY A 304 -18.35 12.44 9.86
N TYR A 305 -19.07 12.45 8.72
CA TYR A 305 -18.47 12.01 7.46
C TYR A 305 -17.28 12.87 7.10
N GLN A 306 -16.15 12.22 6.86
CA GLN A 306 -14.91 12.93 6.52
C GLN A 306 -14.92 13.42 5.07
N THR A 307 -14.30 14.57 4.84
CA THR A 307 -13.99 15.10 3.49
C THR A 307 -12.66 15.83 3.51
N MET A 308 -12.15 16.13 2.33
CA MET A 308 -10.91 16.88 2.15
C MET A 308 -10.94 17.70 0.87
N ASP A 309 -10.23 18.82 0.87
CA ASP A 309 -10.12 19.69 -0.28
C ASP A 309 -9.07 19.13 -1.26
N LEU A 310 -9.55 18.59 -2.39
CA LEU A 310 -8.71 17.99 -3.43
C LEU A 310 -8.82 18.72 -4.77
N MET A 311 -10.07 19.03 -5.20
CA MET A 311 -10.34 19.55 -6.54
C MET A 311 -10.05 21.05 -6.63
N ASN A 312 -9.38 21.46 -7.72
CA ASN A 312 -8.93 22.84 -7.94
C ASN A 312 -8.06 23.37 -6.80
N GLN A 313 -7.25 22.49 -6.20
CA GLN A 313 -6.43 22.78 -5.04
C GLN A 313 -4.95 22.57 -5.33
N SER A 314 -4.14 23.17 -4.46
CA SER A 314 -2.70 22.97 -4.38
C SER A 314 -2.25 22.99 -2.93
N GLY A 315 -1.10 22.41 -2.67
CA GLY A 315 -0.55 22.35 -1.32
C GLY A 315 0.89 21.88 -1.30
N SER A 316 1.35 21.51 -0.13
CA SER A 316 2.68 20.96 0.06
C SER A 316 2.62 19.49 0.51
N GLY A 317 3.78 18.84 0.52
CA GLY A 317 3.91 17.47 0.97
C GLY A 317 5.36 17.06 1.06
N TYR A 318 5.57 15.75 1.12
CA TYR A 318 6.90 15.15 1.09
C TYR A 318 6.96 14.04 0.05
N TYR A 319 8.09 13.96 -0.66
CA TYR A 319 8.49 12.81 -1.44
C TYR A 319 9.69 12.16 -0.79
N ILE A 320 9.60 10.87 -0.50
CA ILE A 320 10.59 10.12 0.26
C ILE A 320 10.97 8.89 -0.54
N THR A 321 12.25 8.72 -0.78
CA THR A 321 12.84 7.58 -1.48
C THR A 321 14.28 7.40 -1.03
N ASP A 322 14.84 6.22 -1.16
CA ASP A 322 16.25 5.90 -0.90
C ASP A 322 16.80 6.41 0.46
N GLY A 323 15.98 6.31 1.52
CA GLY A 323 16.36 6.72 2.88
C GLY A 323 16.35 8.22 3.11
N ARG A 324 15.91 9.04 2.15
CA ARG A 324 15.90 10.50 2.21
C ARG A 324 14.56 11.07 1.75
N GLY A 325 14.22 12.24 2.25
CA GLY A 325 13.01 12.96 1.88
C GLY A 325 13.30 14.37 1.42
N ILE A 326 12.40 14.91 0.63
CA ILE A 326 12.37 16.32 0.20
C ILE A 326 10.97 16.87 0.38
N LYS A 327 10.85 18.18 0.60
CA LYS A 327 9.58 18.89 0.50
C LYS A 327 9.18 18.99 -0.96
N VAL A 328 7.90 18.79 -1.24
CA VAL A 328 7.32 18.91 -2.58
C VAL A 328 6.03 19.74 -2.52
N TYR A 329 5.56 20.19 -3.68
CA TYR A 329 4.31 20.93 -3.83
C TYR A 329 3.42 20.19 -4.80
N TRP A 330 2.14 20.13 -4.52
CA TRP A 330 1.19 19.41 -5.37
C TRP A 330 0.11 20.36 -5.88
N LYS A 331 -0.46 20.01 -7.03
CA LYS A 331 -1.70 20.61 -7.55
C LYS A 331 -2.57 19.54 -8.20
N LYS A 332 -3.87 19.75 -8.12
CA LYS A 332 -4.90 18.97 -8.80
C LYS A 332 -5.94 19.92 -9.37
N LYS A 333 -6.25 19.79 -10.67
CA LYS A 333 -7.29 20.59 -11.31
C LYS A 333 -8.67 19.95 -11.10
N GLY A 334 -9.13 19.10 -11.96
CA GLY A 334 -10.45 18.51 -11.91
C GLY A 334 -10.45 17.02 -11.52
N GLY A 335 -11.63 16.42 -11.53
CA GLY A 335 -11.84 15.04 -11.07
C GLY A 335 -11.12 13.97 -11.88
N ALA A 336 -10.84 14.21 -13.16
CA ALA A 336 -10.15 13.27 -14.03
C ALA A 336 -8.64 13.55 -14.14
N ASP A 337 -8.20 14.73 -13.67
CA ASP A 337 -6.79 15.10 -13.74
C ASP A 337 -6.00 14.43 -12.63
N LYS A 338 -4.78 13.99 -12.96
CA LYS A 338 -3.87 13.43 -11.95
C LYS A 338 -3.41 14.49 -10.96
N THR A 339 -3.20 14.11 -9.71
CA THR A 339 -2.45 14.92 -8.76
C THR A 339 -1.00 14.95 -9.20
N GLN A 340 -0.45 16.15 -9.47
CA GLN A 340 0.93 16.35 -9.89
C GLN A 340 1.76 16.88 -8.73
N PHE A 341 3.03 16.43 -8.64
CA PHE A 341 4.00 16.90 -7.64
C PHE A 341 5.15 17.66 -8.29
N PHE A 342 5.61 18.72 -7.64
CA PHE A 342 6.63 19.62 -8.13
C PHE A 342 7.70 19.87 -7.07
N TYR A 343 8.94 20.09 -7.52
CA TYR A 343 10.03 20.49 -6.62
C TYR A 343 9.87 21.90 -6.08
N ASP A 344 9.13 22.76 -6.77
CA ASP A 344 8.98 24.19 -6.48
C ASP A 344 7.52 24.61 -6.32
N LYS A 345 7.28 25.68 -5.53
CA LYS A 345 5.95 26.23 -5.25
C LYS A 345 5.29 26.85 -6.50
N ALA A 346 6.07 27.27 -7.49
CA ALA A 346 5.56 27.81 -8.74
C ALA A 346 5.03 26.72 -9.69
N HIS A 347 5.22 25.45 -9.33
CA HIS A 347 4.79 24.28 -10.10
C HIS A 347 5.39 24.22 -11.51
N THR A 348 6.70 24.54 -11.62
CA THR A 348 7.41 24.57 -12.91
C THR A 348 8.15 23.27 -13.20
N LYS A 349 8.67 22.58 -12.16
CA LYS A 349 9.48 21.38 -12.30
C LYS A 349 8.83 20.18 -11.63
N GLU A 350 8.22 19.30 -12.44
CA GLU A 350 7.55 18.07 -11.95
C GLU A 350 8.57 17.12 -11.30
N VAL A 351 8.18 16.47 -10.20
CA VAL A 351 9.02 15.54 -9.45
C VAL A 351 9.28 14.27 -10.27
N LEU A 352 10.55 13.90 -10.42
CA LEU A 352 10.94 12.60 -10.93
C LEU A 352 10.85 11.54 -9.85
N VAL A 353 10.25 10.39 -10.17
CA VAL A 353 9.94 9.33 -9.22
C VAL A 353 10.72 8.06 -9.56
N ASN A 354 11.26 7.39 -8.55
CA ASN A 354 11.90 6.09 -8.74
C ASN A 354 10.88 5.02 -9.17
N ALA A 355 11.26 4.21 -10.15
CA ALA A 355 10.45 3.08 -10.54
C ALA A 355 10.30 2.06 -9.39
N GLY A 356 9.08 1.78 -8.96
CA GLY A 356 8.76 0.88 -7.84
C GLY A 356 7.39 1.16 -7.24
N LYS A 357 7.00 0.34 -6.27
CA LYS A 357 5.74 0.52 -5.54
C LYS A 357 5.76 1.80 -4.72
N THR A 358 4.61 2.45 -4.65
CA THR A 358 4.43 3.71 -3.94
C THR A 358 3.39 3.56 -2.81
N TYR A 359 3.77 3.98 -1.59
CA TYR A 359 2.81 4.28 -0.55
C TYR A 359 2.45 5.77 -0.64
N TYR A 360 1.15 6.07 -0.55
CA TYR A 360 0.64 7.42 -0.73
C TYR A 360 -0.29 7.78 0.44
N ALA A 361 0.19 8.64 1.32
CA ALA A 361 -0.58 9.20 2.43
C ALA A 361 -1.25 10.50 2.01
N VAL A 362 -2.58 10.56 2.07
CA VAL A 362 -3.32 11.82 2.04
C VAL A 362 -3.56 12.22 3.48
N PHE A 363 -2.86 13.26 3.93
CA PHE A 363 -2.65 13.54 5.34
C PHE A 363 -3.18 14.92 5.75
N PRO A 364 -3.91 15.03 6.88
CA PRO A 364 -4.43 16.31 7.36
C PRO A 364 -3.33 17.33 7.62
N VAL A 365 -3.38 18.48 6.98
CA VAL A 365 -2.37 19.54 7.11
C VAL A 365 -2.22 20.04 8.55
N ILE A 366 -3.31 20.04 9.31
CA ILE A 366 -3.33 20.43 10.73
C ILE A 366 -2.44 19.57 11.62
N ARG A 367 -2.11 18.34 11.15
CA ARG A 367 -1.26 17.38 11.88
C ARG A 367 0.14 17.23 11.27
N LYS A 368 0.52 18.08 10.32
CA LYS A 368 1.80 17.95 9.59
C LYS A 368 3.02 17.85 10.50
N ASP A 369 3.01 18.59 11.62
CA ASP A 369 4.13 18.65 12.57
C ASP A 369 4.25 17.38 13.46
N MET A 370 3.26 16.48 13.41
CA MET A 370 3.30 15.19 14.08
C MET A 370 4.08 14.14 13.29
N ILE A 371 4.35 14.38 12.01
CA ILE A 371 5.16 13.49 11.18
C ILE A 371 6.60 13.55 11.68
N SER A 372 7.22 12.37 11.81
CA SER A 372 8.62 12.33 12.23
C SER A 372 9.49 11.54 11.27
N PHE A 373 10.66 12.08 11.05
CA PHE A 373 11.72 11.49 10.24
C PHE A 373 12.97 11.29 11.08
N LYS A 374 13.65 10.16 10.93
CA LYS A 374 14.90 9.88 11.66
C LYS A 374 15.88 9.15 10.75
N LYS A 375 17.18 9.27 11.05
CA LYS A 375 18.18 8.29 10.68
C LYS A 375 17.91 7.04 11.54
N LYS A 376 18.01 5.85 10.98
CA LYS A 376 17.87 4.60 11.72
C LYS A 376 19.13 4.34 12.55
#